data_42be69b4d2260c5cc62da95981ee64c4
#
_entry.id   42be69b4d2260c5cc62da95981ee64c4
#
_cell.length_a   1.000
_cell.length_b   1.000
_cell.length_c   1.000
_cell.angle_alpha   90.00
_cell.angle_beta   90.00
_cell.angle_gamma   90.00
#
_symmetry.space_group_name_H-M   'P 1'
#
loop_
_entity.id
_entity.type
_entity.pdbx_description
1 polymer ?
#
loop_
_entity_poly.entity_id
_entity_poly.type
_entity_poly.pdbx_seq_one_letter_code
_entity_poly.pdbx_strand_id
1 'polypeptide(L)'
;IGYEKVFSMLKNGGAFARFANHPYRDKENVELSQEIDKIYDLDYNKYYNKERETISGYTEQQAKEIAMIASKYGFSDIRYELFYRERVFSANEYIELLGTYSNHIAIEESIRTEFFAKIKEAINNHGGIIKIHDTIDLQLARKG
;
A
#
# COMPACT_ATOMS: atom_id res chain seq x y z
N ILE A 1 -11.58 -12.58 11.86
CA ILE A 1 -12.91 -12.88 11.24
C ILE A 1 -12.71 -13.52 9.85
N GLY A 2 -11.79 -13.06 9.04
CA GLY A 2 -11.60 -13.59 7.69
C GLY A 2 -11.11 -15.04 7.63
N TYR A 3 -10.07 -15.38 8.38
CA TYR A 3 -9.45 -16.71 8.34
C TYR A 3 -10.39 -17.85 8.77
N GLU A 4 -11.12 -17.69 9.87
CA GLU A 4 -12.07 -18.70 10.35
C GLU A 4 -13.16 -18.99 9.31
N LYS A 5 -13.71 -17.91 8.72
CA LYS A 5 -14.75 -18.04 7.71
C LYS A 5 -14.23 -18.74 6.46
N VAL A 6 -13.06 -18.35 5.97
CA VAL A 6 -12.44 -19.01 4.81
C VAL A 6 -12.16 -20.48 5.12
N PHE A 7 -11.59 -20.78 6.29
CA PHE A 7 -11.34 -22.16 6.72
C PHE A 7 -12.62 -23.01 6.74
N SER A 8 -13.71 -22.47 7.28
CA SER A 8 -14.98 -23.18 7.34
C SER A 8 -15.59 -23.48 5.96
N MET A 9 -15.38 -22.58 4.99
CA MET A 9 -15.92 -22.69 3.63
C MET A 9 -15.10 -23.61 2.70
N LEU A 10 -13.83 -23.82 3.01
CA LEU A 10 -12.95 -24.66 2.21
C LEU A 10 -13.26 -26.14 2.47
N LYS A 11 -13.18 -26.95 1.40
CA LYS A 11 -13.11 -28.42 1.50
C LYS A 11 -11.75 -28.84 2.05
N ASN A 12 -11.68 -30.03 2.62
CA ASN A 12 -10.40 -30.64 3.00
C ASN A 12 -9.45 -30.69 1.79
N GLY A 13 -8.20 -30.34 1.98
CA GLY A 13 -7.22 -30.16 0.91
C GLY A 13 -7.36 -28.87 0.10
N GLY A 14 -8.39 -28.05 0.35
CA GLY A 14 -8.60 -26.77 -0.32
C GLY A 14 -7.51 -25.75 0.01
N ALA A 15 -7.15 -24.93 -0.97
CA ALA A 15 -6.13 -23.90 -0.82
C ALA A 15 -6.75 -22.52 -0.57
N PHE A 16 -6.12 -21.76 0.32
CA PHE A 16 -6.36 -20.35 0.56
C PHE A 16 -5.18 -19.55 0.01
N ALA A 17 -5.46 -18.61 -0.86
CA ALA A 17 -4.50 -17.65 -1.37
C ALA A 17 -4.86 -16.24 -0.90
N ARG A 18 -3.90 -15.54 -0.33
CA ARG A 18 -4.01 -14.13 0.04
C ARG A 18 -2.84 -13.37 -0.59
N PHE A 19 -3.13 -12.24 -1.18
CA PHE A 19 -2.09 -11.36 -1.70
C PHE A 19 -2.45 -9.91 -1.44
N ALA A 20 -1.43 -9.07 -1.26
CA ALA A 20 -1.57 -7.64 -1.05
C ALA A 20 -0.42 -6.89 -1.71
N ASN A 21 -0.69 -5.66 -2.14
CA ASN A 21 0.31 -4.74 -2.64
C ASN A 21 0.69 -3.73 -1.56
N HIS A 22 1.99 -3.53 -1.36
CA HIS A 22 2.56 -2.57 -0.42
C HIS A 22 3.38 -1.53 -1.22
N PRO A 23 2.73 -0.45 -1.68
CA PRO A 23 3.42 0.57 -2.46
C PRO A 23 4.27 1.46 -1.55
N TYR A 24 5.41 1.92 -2.06
CA TYR A 24 6.23 2.95 -1.43
C TYR A 24 6.87 3.85 -2.50
N ARG A 25 7.17 5.10 -2.11
CA ARG A 25 7.77 6.06 -3.03
C ARG A 25 9.24 5.78 -3.24
N ASP A 26 9.73 6.22 -4.40
CA ASP A 26 11.12 6.14 -4.78
C ASP A 26 12.03 6.82 -3.75
N LYS A 27 13.05 6.08 -3.30
CA LYS A 27 14.08 6.59 -2.39
C LYS A 27 15.21 7.33 -3.12
N GLU A 28 15.29 7.21 -4.43
CA GLU A 28 16.32 7.87 -5.25
C GLU A 28 16.02 9.36 -5.39
N ASN A 29 14.75 9.76 -5.46
CA ASN A 29 14.35 11.17 -5.46
C ASN A 29 13.94 11.62 -4.05
N VAL A 30 14.95 11.80 -3.20
CA VAL A 30 14.75 12.13 -1.77
C VAL A 30 14.02 13.47 -1.60
N GLU A 31 14.34 14.47 -2.42
CA GLU A 31 13.75 15.81 -2.33
C GLU A 31 12.24 15.76 -2.63
N LEU A 32 11.85 15.11 -3.71
CA LEU A 32 10.43 14.92 -4.05
C LEU A 32 9.70 14.13 -2.94
N SER A 33 10.31 13.07 -2.43
CA SER A 33 9.71 12.27 -1.36
C SER A 33 9.47 13.08 -0.10
N GLN A 34 10.44 13.90 0.31
CA GLN A 34 10.32 14.78 1.48
C GLN A 34 9.26 15.86 1.29
N GLU A 35 9.17 16.43 0.08
CA GLU A 35 8.15 17.45 -0.22
C GLU A 35 6.74 16.86 -0.18
N ILE A 36 6.54 15.68 -0.77
CA ILE A 36 5.26 14.97 -0.68
C ILE A 36 4.92 14.61 0.77
N ASP A 37 5.88 14.17 1.57
CA ASP A 37 5.65 13.88 2.99
C ASP A 37 5.17 15.11 3.76
N LYS A 38 5.74 16.28 3.49
CA LYS A 38 5.29 17.56 4.09
C LYS A 38 3.86 17.91 3.66
N ILE A 39 3.53 17.70 2.38
CA ILE A 39 2.17 17.95 1.87
C ILE A 39 1.17 17.01 2.56
N TYR A 40 1.50 15.74 2.71
CA TYR A 40 0.67 14.79 3.46
C TYR A 40 0.47 15.21 4.93
N ASP A 41 1.52 15.67 5.60
CA ASP A 41 1.41 16.13 6.98
C ASP A 41 0.47 17.33 7.13
N LEU A 42 0.58 18.30 6.23
CA LEU A 42 -0.17 19.54 6.32
C LEU A 42 -1.65 19.38 5.92
N ASP A 43 -1.92 18.55 4.92
CA ASP A 43 -3.26 18.43 4.34
C ASP A 43 -3.96 17.12 4.76
N TYR A 44 -3.33 15.97 4.55
CA TYR A 44 -3.93 14.66 4.81
C TYR A 44 -3.91 14.26 6.30
N ASN A 45 -2.74 14.26 6.90
CA ASN A 45 -2.58 13.83 8.29
C ASN A 45 -3.30 14.79 9.25
N LYS A 46 -3.24 16.09 8.98
CA LYS A 46 -3.97 17.10 9.73
C LYS A 46 -5.48 16.91 9.60
N TYR A 47 -5.98 16.65 8.39
CA TYR A 47 -7.41 16.41 8.15
C TYR A 47 -7.93 15.22 8.96
N TYR A 48 -7.17 14.13 9.00
CA TYR A 48 -7.53 12.91 9.73
C TYR A 48 -7.09 12.89 11.20
N ASN A 49 -6.44 13.95 11.68
CA ASN A 49 -5.83 14.01 13.01
C ASN A 49 -4.93 12.79 13.29
N LYS A 50 -4.06 12.48 12.33
CA LYS A 50 -3.12 11.35 12.39
C LYS A 50 -1.69 11.85 12.52
N GLU A 51 -0.86 11.04 13.18
CA GLU A 51 0.59 11.19 13.14
C GLU A 51 1.17 10.66 11.82
N ARG A 52 2.36 11.17 11.46
CA ARG A 52 3.10 10.69 10.29
C ARG A 52 3.44 9.21 10.46
N GLU A 53 3.01 8.41 9.51
CA GLU A 53 3.48 7.03 9.41
C GLU A 53 4.80 7.00 8.63
N THR A 54 5.80 6.31 9.19
CA THR A 54 7.03 6.04 8.45
C THR A 54 6.76 4.94 7.44
N ILE A 55 6.65 5.32 6.18
CA ILE A 55 6.48 4.35 5.09
C ILE A 55 7.83 3.74 4.78
N SER A 56 8.06 2.53 5.26
CA SER A 56 9.18 1.68 4.88
C SER A 56 8.75 0.61 3.89
N GLY A 57 9.70 0.10 3.10
CA GLY A 57 9.42 -1.05 2.24
C GLY A 57 8.95 -2.26 3.04
N TYR A 58 8.03 -3.03 2.47
CA TYR A 58 7.53 -4.26 3.07
C TYR A 58 8.61 -5.35 3.04
N THR A 59 8.89 -5.97 4.18
CA THR A 59 10.00 -6.91 4.34
C THR A 59 9.56 -8.37 4.27
N GLU A 60 10.51 -9.26 3.96
CA GLU A 60 10.28 -10.71 4.00
C GLU A 60 9.87 -11.19 5.39
N GLN A 61 10.44 -10.59 6.45
CA GLN A 61 10.07 -10.91 7.82
C GLN A 61 8.60 -10.59 8.10
N GLN A 62 8.11 -9.43 7.64
CA GLN A 62 6.69 -9.07 7.75
C GLN A 62 5.81 -10.03 6.96
N ALA A 63 6.21 -10.42 5.74
CA ALA A 63 5.48 -11.41 4.94
C ALA A 63 5.36 -12.75 5.66
N LYS A 64 6.46 -13.23 6.25
CA LYS A 64 6.49 -14.45 7.05
C LYS A 64 5.55 -14.39 8.26
N GLU A 65 5.63 -13.31 9.04
CA GLU A 65 4.81 -13.13 10.24
C GLU A 65 3.31 -13.12 9.89
N ILE A 66 2.93 -12.43 8.83
CA ILE A 66 1.55 -12.38 8.38
C ILE A 66 1.09 -13.73 7.80
N ALA A 67 1.94 -14.43 7.04
CA ALA A 67 1.63 -15.74 6.51
C ALA A 67 1.35 -16.75 7.65
N MET A 68 2.16 -16.71 8.70
CA MET A 68 2.02 -17.60 9.86
C MET A 68 0.75 -17.39 10.68
N ILE A 69 0.04 -16.28 10.50
CA ILE A 69 -1.26 -16.07 11.15
C ILE A 69 -2.26 -17.19 10.76
N ALA A 70 -2.19 -17.69 9.53
CA ALA A 70 -3.07 -18.76 9.07
C ALA A 70 -2.98 -20.03 9.92
N SER A 71 -1.79 -20.35 10.50
CA SER A 71 -1.62 -21.51 11.37
C SER A 71 -2.50 -21.51 12.61
N LYS A 72 -2.79 -20.30 13.14
CA LYS A 72 -3.66 -20.13 14.31
C LYS A 72 -5.12 -20.53 14.05
N TYR A 73 -5.49 -20.65 12.78
CA TYR A 73 -6.84 -21.00 12.33
C TYR A 73 -6.93 -22.40 11.71
N GLY A 74 -5.90 -23.23 11.91
CA GLY A 74 -5.88 -24.62 11.48
C GLY A 74 -5.36 -24.87 10.06
N PHE A 75 -4.88 -23.85 9.37
CA PHE A 75 -4.23 -24.02 8.08
C PHE A 75 -2.84 -24.64 8.21
N SER A 76 -2.45 -25.44 7.24
CA SER A 76 -1.15 -26.10 7.09
C SER A 76 -0.52 -25.76 5.73
N ASP A 77 0.67 -26.31 5.46
CA ASP A 77 1.43 -26.08 4.20
C ASP A 77 1.49 -24.58 3.84
N ILE A 78 1.88 -23.77 4.83
CA ILE A 78 1.93 -22.31 4.70
C ILE A 78 3.18 -21.92 3.93
N ARG A 79 2.97 -21.17 2.85
CA ARG A 79 4.03 -20.62 1.99
C ARG A 79 3.82 -19.15 1.78
N TYR A 80 4.90 -18.42 1.54
CA TYR A 80 4.86 -17.02 1.18
C TYR A 80 5.97 -16.71 0.17
N GLU A 81 5.71 -15.70 -0.67
CA GLU A 81 6.67 -15.19 -1.65
C GLU A 81 6.44 -13.71 -1.89
N LEU A 82 7.52 -12.96 -2.14
CA LEU A 82 7.48 -11.54 -2.47
C LEU A 82 7.79 -11.33 -3.94
N PHE A 83 7.02 -10.45 -4.57
CA PHE A 83 7.22 -10.00 -5.94
C PHE A 83 7.40 -8.49 -5.94
N TYR A 84 8.23 -7.98 -6.84
CA TYR A 84 8.59 -6.57 -6.91
C TYR A 84 8.21 -5.99 -8.27
N ARG A 85 7.67 -4.77 -8.26
CA ARG A 85 7.33 -4.03 -9.46
C ARG A 85 7.66 -2.55 -9.27
N GLU A 86 8.16 -1.91 -10.32
CA GLU A 86 8.30 -0.47 -10.42
C GLU A 86 7.21 0.07 -11.35
N ARG A 87 6.56 1.16 -10.95
CA ARG A 87 5.60 1.90 -11.77
C ARG A 87 6.05 3.36 -11.85
N VAL A 88 6.02 3.91 -13.05
CA VAL A 88 6.37 5.32 -13.30
C VAL A 88 5.10 6.06 -13.73
N PHE A 89 4.82 7.18 -13.09
CA PHE A 89 3.68 8.02 -13.36
C PHE A 89 4.12 9.44 -13.69
N SER A 90 3.46 10.08 -14.66
CA SER A 90 3.43 11.54 -14.76
C SER A 90 2.68 12.13 -13.57
N ALA A 91 2.78 13.45 -13.37
CA ALA A 91 2.04 14.12 -12.30
C ALA A 91 0.53 13.90 -12.43
N ASN A 92 -0.02 14.00 -13.64
CA ASN A 92 -1.45 13.78 -13.88
C ASN A 92 -1.89 12.36 -13.56
N GLU A 93 -1.18 11.35 -14.08
CA GLU A 93 -1.47 9.94 -13.84
C GLU A 93 -1.41 9.59 -12.35
N TYR A 94 -0.47 10.19 -11.62
CA TYR A 94 -0.37 9.95 -10.18
C TYR A 94 -1.56 10.56 -9.41
N ILE A 95 -2.02 11.76 -9.78
CA ILE A 95 -3.22 12.35 -9.19
C ILE A 95 -4.46 11.51 -9.49
N GLU A 96 -4.60 10.99 -10.72
CA GLU A 96 -5.69 10.07 -11.06
C GLU A 96 -5.66 8.82 -10.18
N LEU A 97 -4.48 8.24 -9.97
CA LEU A 97 -4.30 7.09 -9.05
C LEU A 97 -4.74 7.43 -7.63
N LEU A 98 -4.29 8.57 -7.07
CA LEU A 98 -4.69 9.02 -5.73
C LEU A 98 -6.21 9.21 -5.63
N GLY A 99 -6.84 9.67 -6.70
CA GLY A 99 -8.29 9.83 -6.81
C GLY A 99 -9.08 8.51 -6.77
N THR A 100 -8.43 7.36 -6.88
CA THR A 100 -9.06 6.04 -6.72
C THR A 100 -9.04 5.51 -5.29
N TYR A 101 -8.26 6.12 -4.41
CA TYR A 101 -8.14 5.68 -3.02
C TYR A 101 -9.28 6.23 -2.16
N SER A 102 -10.01 5.35 -1.50
CA SER A 102 -11.17 5.70 -0.69
C SER A 102 -10.86 6.73 0.41
N ASN A 103 -9.69 6.63 1.04
CA ASN A 103 -9.24 7.56 2.07
C ASN A 103 -8.90 8.96 1.52
N HIS A 104 -8.52 9.07 0.23
CA HIS A 104 -8.30 10.35 -0.44
C HIS A 104 -9.63 10.95 -0.95
N ILE A 105 -10.51 10.11 -1.49
CA ILE A 105 -11.85 10.54 -1.94
C ILE A 105 -12.70 11.07 -0.78
N ALA A 106 -12.53 10.50 0.40
CA ALA A 106 -13.29 10.90 1.59
C ALA A 106 -12.88 12.27 2.17
N ILE A 107 -11.76 12.86 1.72
CA ILE A 107 -11.38 14.22 2.10
C ILE A 107 -12.36 15.22 1.48
N GLU A 108 -12.74 16.26 2.23
CA GLU A 108 -13.56 17.36 1.71
C GLU A 108 -13.00 17.89 0.38
N GLU A 109 -13.87 18.15 -0.59
CA GLU A 109 -13.49 18.45 -1.98
C GLU A 109 -12.54 19.65 -2.09
N SER A 110 -12.77 20.71 -1.33
CA SER A 110 -11.92 21.90 -1.34
C SER A 110 -10.50 21.59 -0.86
N ILE A 111 -10.37 20.85 0.22
CA ILE A 111 -9.08 20.42 0.80
C ILE A 111 -8.38 19.43 -0.14
N ARG A 112 -9.12 18.46 -0.68
CA ARG A 112 -8.60 17.48 -1.63
C ARG A 112 -8.06 18.11 -2.90
N THR A 113 -8.78 19.08 -3.45
CA THR A 113 -8.36 19.81 -4.66
C THR A 113 -7.03 20.51 -4.44
N GLU A 114 -6.87 21.22 -3.32
CA GLU A 114 -5.63 21.89 -2.97
C GLU A 114 -4.50 20.89 -2.70
N PHE A 115 -4.78 19.83 -1.96
CA PHE A 115 -3.85 18.76 -1.66
C PHE A 115 -3.30 18.10 -2.93
N PHE A 116 -4.16 17.75 -3.88
CA PHE A 116 -3.76 17.15 -5.15
C PHE A 116 -2.98 18.13 -6.03
N ALA A 117 -3.36 19.41 -6.03
CA ALA A 117 -2.62 20.45 -6.76
C ALA A 117 -1.18 20.59 -6.25
N LYS A 118 -0.97 20.60 -4.94
CA LYS A 118 0.37 20.65 -4.32
C LYS A 118 1.21 19.43 -4.70
N ILE A 119 0.65 18.23 -4.66
CA ILE A 119 1.38 17.00 -5.07
C ILE A 119 1.77 17.07 -6.55
N LYS A 120 0.85 17.48 -7.40
CA LYS A 120 1.11 17.66 -8.84
C LYS A 120 2.24 18.66 -9.09
N GLU A 121 2.22 19.80 -8.42
CA GLU A 121 3.26 20.82 -8.51
C GLU A 121 4.61 20.27 -8.03
N ALA A 122 4.66 19.58 -6.90
CA ALA A 122 5.87 18.96 -6.38
C ALA A 122 6.49 17.99 -7.41
N ILE A 123 5.70 17.13 -8.03
CA ILE A 123 6.19 16.19 -9.05
C ILE A 123 6.73 16.95 -10.25
N ASN A 124 6.04 17.98 -10.75
CA ASN A 124 6.48 18.77 -11.89
C ASN A 124 7.78 19.55 -11.60
N ASN A 125 7.95 20.02 -10.38
CA ASN A 125 9.17 20.74 -9.96
C ASN A 125 10.39 19.81 -9.77
N HIS A 126 10.15 18.50 -9.66
CA HIS A 126 11.20 17.49 -9.45
C HIS A 126 11.33 16.49 -10.61
N GLY A 127 11.19 16.96 -11.85
CA GLY A 127 11.44 16.17 -13.06
C GLY A 127 10.20 15.65 -13.76
N GLY A 128 9.00 15.92 -13.26
CA GLY A 128 7.73 15.63 -13.92
C GLY A 128 7.24 14.18 -13.84
N ILE A 129 7.97 13.31 -13.17
CA ILE A 129 7.61 11.91 -12.95
C ILE A 129 7.78 11.52 -11.49
N ILE A 130 7.00 10.53 -11.06
CA ILE A 130 7.16 9.87 -9.76
C ILE A 130 7.24 8.36 -9.97
N LYS A 131 8.18 7.72 -9.29
CA LYS A 131 8.32 6.26 -9.27
C LYS A 131 7.71 5.69 -8.01
N ILE A 132 6.89 4.68 -8.16
CA ILE A 132 6.31 3.91 -7.07
C ILE A 132 6.83 2.49 -7.17
N HIS A 133 7.44 2.03 -6.10
CA HIS A 133 7.86 0.65 -5.94
C HIS A 133 6.77 -0.14 -5.22
N ASP A 134 6.36 -1.25 -5.80
CA ASP A 134 5.41 -2.17 -5.18
C ASP A 134 6.14 -3.40 -4.68
N THR A 135 5.88 -3.78 -3.45
CA THR A 135 6.17 -5.13 -2.93
C THR A 135 4.84 -5.86 -2.81
N ILE A 136 4.68 -6.91 -3.58
CA ILE A 136 3.46 -7.73 -3.58
C ILE A 136 3.78 -9.01 -2.81
N ASP A 137 3.05 -9.26 -1.72
CA ASP A 137 3.15 -10.50 -0.97
C ASP A 137 2.06 -11.48 -1.39
N LEU A 138 2.48 -12.70 -1.66
CA LEU A 138 1.59 -13.84 -1.88
C LEU A 138 1.73 -14.80 -0.70
N GLN A 139 0.63 -15.21 -0.14
CA GLN A 139 0.56 -16.19 0.93
C GLN A 139 -0.38 -17.30 0.51
N LEU A 140 0.08 -18.54 0.66
CA LEU A 140 -0.68 -19.74 0.38
C LEU A 140 -0.77 -20.60 1.63
N ALA A 141 -1.92 -21.22 1.86
CA ALA A 141 -2.14 -22.16 2.95
C ALA A 141 -3.17 -23.20 2.54
N ARG A 142 -3.15 -24.36 3.18
CA ARG A 142 -4.10 -25.45 2.91
C ARG A 142 -4.93 -25.79 4.15
N LYS A 143 -6.19 -26.13 3.91
CA LYS A 143 -7.00 -26.82 4.89
C LYS A 143 -6.64 -28.30 4.87
N GLY A 144 -6.10 -28.76 5.96
CA GLY A 144 -5.69 -30.16 6.13
C GLY A 144 -6.81 -31.16 6.02
#